data_22079cc139d70a451b0156a90bb3c90b
#
_entry.id   22079cc139d70a451b0156a90bb3c90b
#
_cell.length_a   1.000
_cell.length_b   1.000
_cell.length_c   1.000
_cell.angle_alpha   90.00
_cell.angle_beta   90.00
_cell.angle_gamma   90.00
#
_symmetry.space_group_name_H-M   'P 1'
#
loop_
_entity.id
_entity.type
_entity.pdbx_description
1 polymer ?
#
loop_
_entity_poly.entity_id
_entity_poly.type
_entity_poly.pdbx_seq_one_letter_code
_entity_poly.pdbx_strand_id
1 'polypeptide(L)'
;MRRRIEERGSASADAMWTAYADTSHWATWAPQIRRVEPLGPLEEGMRGVVEGPFWARARFEVTTIDEAARRWTWRVRVGPAHMTIDHEVADGVTAVVIEGPAPLVLAYAPIARLALVRLVRGAT
;
A
#
# COMPACT_ATOMS: atom_id res chain seq x y z
N MET A 1 -10.58 13.64 -5.13
CA MET A 1 -9.43 13.56 -6.06
C MET A 1 -9.05 12.11 -6.29
N ARG A 2 -8.67 11.79 -7.48
CA ARG A 2 -8.16 10.48 -7.86
C ARG A 2 -6.80 10.64 -8.51
N ARG A 3 -5.83 9.85 -8.09
CA ARG A 3 -4.46 9.94 -8.63
C ARG A 3 -3.85 8.57 -8.82
N ARG A 4 -3.32 8.32 -10.02
CA ARG A 4 -2.56 7.12 -10.34
C ARG A 4 -1.07 7.41 -10.23
N ILE A 5 -0.35 6.52 -9.57
CA ILE A 5 1.11 6.56 -9.47
C ILE A 5 1.64 5.23 -9.96
N GLU A 6 2.56 5.26 -10.90
CA GLU A 6 3.17 4.06 -11.47
C GLU A 6 4.69 4.20 -11.41
N GLU A 7 5.37 3.11 -11.05
CA GLU A 7 6.82 3.04 -11.02
C GLU A 7 7.31 1.76 -11.68
N ARG A 8 8.46 1.85 -12.36
CA ARG A 8 9.06 0.73 -13.08
C ARG A 8 10.42 0.40 -12.50
N GLY A 9 10.76 -0.89 -12.53
CA GLY A 9 12.03 -1.41 -12.02
C GLY A 9 12.21 -2.87 -12.38
N SER A 10 13.02 -3.59 -11.61
CA SER A 10 13.45 -4.95 -11.93
C SER A 10 12.68 -6.06 -11.19
N ALA A 11 11.87 -5.74 -10.19
CA ALA A 11 11.17 -6.76 -9.42
C ALA A 11 10.13 -7.49 -10.25
N SER A 12 9.98 -8.80 -10.02
CA SER A 12 8.94 -9.60 -10.65
C SER A 12 7.58 -9.34 -9.96
N ALA A 13 6.50 -9.66 -10.67
CA ALA A 13 5.16 -9.61 -10.09
C ALA A 13 5.08 -10.51 -8.84
N ASP A 14 5.66 -11.71 -8.89
CA ASP A 14 5.65 -12.63 -7.75
C ASP A 14 6.36 -12.05 -6.53
N ALA A 15 7.53 -11.45 -6.71
CA ALA A 15 8.29 -10.84 -5.61
C ALA A 15 7.51 -9.68 -4.98
N MET A 16 6.93 -8.82 -5.79
CA MET A 16 6.14 -7.69 -5.30
C MET A 16 4.85 -8.15 -4.63
N TRP A 17 4.19 -9.17 -5.18
CA TRP A 17 2.99 -9.73 -4.56
C TRP A 17 3.30 -10.33 -3.19
N THR A 18 4.41 -11.05 -3.07
CA THR A 18 4.87 -11.59 -1.79
C THR A 18 5.08 -10.48 -0.77
N ALA A 19 5.66 -9.35 -1.20
CA ALA A 19 5.86 -8.19 -0.31
C ALA A 19 4.54 -7.58 0.16
N TYR A 20 3.50 -7.60 -0.65
CA TYR A 20 2.17 -7.14 -0.25
C TYR A 20 1.38 -8.16 0.57
N ALA A 21 1.51 -9.44 0.24
CA ALA A 21 0.61 -10.49 0.70
C ALA A 21 0.70 -10.81 2.19
N ASP A 22 1.73 -10.33 2.88
CA ASP A 22 1.90 -10.51 4.31
C ASP A 22 2.31 -9.20 4.96
N THR A 23 1.54 -8.74 5.92
CA THR A 23 1.77 -7.45 6.57
C THR A 23 3.09 -7.39 7.33
N SER A 24 3.66 -8.53 7.72
CA SER A 24 4.97 -8.56 8.38
C SER A 24 6.12 -8.06 7.49
N HIS A 25 5.91 -8.00 6.18
CA HIS A 25 6.91 -7.48 5.24
C HIS A 25 6.82 -5.97 5.02
N TRP A 26 5.68 -5.36 5.34
CA TRP A 26 5.40 -3.97 4.94
C TRP A 26 6.41 -2.95 5.46
N ALA A 27 6.85 -3.08 6.70
CA ALA A 27 7.80 -2.13 7.28
C ALA A 27 9.19 -2.19 6.63
N THR A 28 9.49 -3.26 5.90
CA THR A 28 10.80 -3.42 5.25
C THR A 28 10.96 -2.57 3.99
N TRP A 29 9.85 -2.27 3.31
CA TRP A 29 9.91 -1.50 2.04
C TRP A 29 9.06 -0.23 2.06
N ALA A 30 8.04 -0.13 2.89
CA ALA A 30 7.16 1.03 2.97
C ALA A 30 7.68 2.01 4.04
N PRO A 31 8.26 3.16 3.65
CA PRO A 31 8.90 4.06 4.62
C PRO A 31 7.91 4.73 5.58
N GLN A 32 6.63 4.82 5.18
CA GLN A 32 5.58 5.40 6.00
C GLN A 32 5.06 4.45 7.06
N ILE A 33 5.45 3.17 7.02
CA ILE A 33 4.95 2.15 7.93
C ILE A 33 6.08 1.72 8.86
N ARG A 34 5.95 2.04 10.14
CA ARG A 34 6.84 1.57 11.19
C ARG A 34 6.32 0.28 11.80
N ARG A 35 5.01 0.19 11.92
CA ARG A 35 4.34 -0.92 12.58
C ARG A 35 2.98 -1.14 11.97
N VAL A 36 2.57 -2.38 11.88
CA VAL A 36 1.24 -2.77 11.41
C VAL A 36 0.69 -3.89 12.28
N GLU A 37 -0.60 -3.82 12.57
CA GLU A 37 -1.34 -4.86 13.28
C GLU A 37 -2.66 -5.11 12.55
N PRO A 38 -3.07 -6.39 12.38
CA PRO A 38 -2.36 -7.62 12.75
C PRO A 38 -1.25 -7.96 11.75
N LEU A 39 -0.27 -8.75 12.20
CA LEU A 39 0.76 -9.33 11.34
C LEU A 39 0.23 -10.64 10.77
N GLY A 40 0.53 -10.90 9.50
CA GLY A 40 0.15 -12.15 8.85
C GLY A 40 -0.37 -11.95 7.44
N PRO A 41 -0.94 -13.01 6.85
CA PRO A 41 -1.42 -12.97 5.48
C PRO A 41 -2.53 -11.92 5.27
N LEU A 42 -2.47 -11.28 4.12
CA LEU A 42 -3.49 -10.33 3.71
C LEU A 42 -4.78 -11.07 3.36
N GLU A 43 -5.91 -10.63 3.91
CA GLU A 43 -7.21 -11.26 3.70
C GLU A 43 -8.29 -10.21 3.46
N GLU A 44 -9.28 -10.55 2.63
CA GLU A 44 -10.45 -9.68 2.46
C GLU A 44 -11.19 -9.54 3.78
N GLY A 45 -11.59 -8.31 4.10
CA GLY A 45 -12.26 -8.00 5.36
C GLY A 45 -11.31 -7.76 6.53
N MET A 46 -10.01 -7.98 6.34
CA MET A 46 -9.01 -7.71 7.37
C MET A 46 -9.06 -6.24 7.77
N ARG A 47 -9.11 -6.01 9.08
CA ARG A 47 -9.07 -4.67 9.66
C ARG A 47 -7.87 -4.55 10.57
N GLY A 48 -7.25 -3.39 10.56
CA GLY A 48 -6.09 -3.19 11.40
C GLY A 48 -5.68 -1.73 11.49
N VAL A 49 -4.46 -1.55 11.98
CA VAL A 49 -3.86 -0.24 12.21
C VAL A 49 -2.45 -0.24 11.67
N VAL A 50 -2.08 0.82 10.96
CA VAL A 50 -0.70 1.11 10.60
C VAL A 50 -0.21 2.31 11.42
N GLU A 51 1.01 2.23 11.90
CA GLU A 51 1.65 3.32 12.62
C GLU A 51 2.85 3.80 11.81
N GLY A 52 2.94 5.10 11.64
CA GLY A 52 4.02 5.77 10.94
C GLY A 52 4.93 6.55 11.88
N PRO A 53 5.85 7.35 11.34
CA PRO A 53 6.70 8.23 12.15
C PRO A 53 5.87 9.30 12.84
N PHE A 54 6.41 9.85 13.93
CA PHE A 54 5.77 10.93 14.69
C PHE A 54 4.40 10.56 15.25
N TRP A 55 4.24 9.28 15.65
CA TRP A 55 2.97 8.76 16.21
C TRP A 55 1.78 8.84 15.25
N ALA A 56 2.03 9.02 13.97
CA ALA A 56 0.97 8.98 12.97
C ALA A 56 0.32 7.59 12.98
N ARG A 57 -1.01 7.58 12.91
CA ARG A 57 -1.78 6.36 13.03
C ARG A 57 -2.93 6.37 12.03
N ALA A 58 -3.16 5.25 11.35
CA ALA A 58 -4.28 5.09 10.43
C ALA A 58 -4.92 3.72 10.59
N ARG A 59 -6.24 3.69 10.52
CA ARG A 59 -7.00 2.43 10.50
C ARG A 59 -7.22 2.01 9.06
N PHE A 60 -7.20 0.72 8.81
CA PHE A 60 -7.43 0.21 7.47
C PHE A 60 -8.40 -0.96 7.46
N GLU A 61 -9.01 -1.18 6.30
CA GLU A 61 -9.80 -2.36 5.99
C GLU A 61 -9.45 -2.81 4.58
N VAL A 62 -9.05 -4.06 4.42
CA VAL A 62 -8.80 -4.66 3.12
C VAL A 62 -10.15 -5.03 2.52
N THR A 63 -10.54 -4.38 1.43
CA THR A 63 -11.86 -4.54 0.85
C THR A 63 -11.92 -5.60 -0.23
N THR A 64 -10.91 -5.70 -1.08
CA THR A 64 -10.85 -6.71 -2.15
C THR A 64 -9.44 -7.23 -2.36
N ILE A 65 -9.33 -8.51 -2.71
CA ILE A 65 -8.09 -9.14 -3.14
C ILE A 65 -8.40 -9.98 -4.38
N ASP A 66 -7.70 -9.72 -5.47
CA ASP A 66 -7.76 -10.52 -6.69
C ASP A 66 -6.36 -11.07 -6.96
N GLU A 67 -6.11 -12.29 -6.51
CA GLU A 67 -4.80 -12.92 -6.64
C GLU A 67 -4.43 -13.19 -8.10
N ALA A 68 -5.38 -13.58 -8.91
CA ALA A 68 -5.13 -13.87 -10.33
C ALA A 68 -4.69 -12.62 -11.08
N ALA A 69 -5.29 -11.48 -10.79
CA ALA A 69 -4.93 -10.20 -11.38
C ALA A 69 -3.79 -9.49 -10.66
N ARG A 70 -3.36 -9.99 -9.52
CA ARG A 70 -2.33 -9.37 -8.68
C ARG A 70 -2.73 -7.95 -8.29
N ARG A 71 -3.95 -7.81 -7.78
CA ARG A 71 -4.53 -6.52 -7.36
C ARG A 71 -5.17 -6.67 -5.99
N TRP A 72 -5.09 -5.61 -5.19
CA TRP A 72 -5.81 -5.55 -3.93
C TRP A 72 -6.12 -4.10 -3.58
N THR A 73 -7.19 -3.90 -2.82
CA THR A 73 -7.68 -2.58 -2.44
C THR A 73 -7.87 -2.51 -0.94
N TRP A 74 -7.48 -1.41 -0.36
CA TRP A 74 -7.84 -1.12 1.02
C TRP A 74 -8.43 0.27 1.16
N ARG A 75 -9.10 0.47 2.26
CA ARG A 75 -9.66 1.72 2.68
C ARG A 75 -8.93 2.17 3.94
N VAL A 76 -8.38 3.35 3.93
CA VAL A 76 -7.57 3.88 5.03
C VAL A 76 -8.28 5.08 5.62
N ARG A 77 -8.38 5.11 6.92
CA ARG A 77 -8.98 6.21 7.66
C ARG A 77 -7.91 6.97 8.45
N VAL A 78 -7.81 8.26 8.18
CA VAL A 78 -6.91 9.18 8.87
C VAL A 78 -7.77 10.28 9.49
N GLY A 79 -7.97 10.23 10.82
CA GLY A 79 -8.92 11.12 11.49
C GLY A 79 -10.32 10.94 10.91
N PRO A 80 -11.01 12.04 10.51
CA PRO A 80 -12.32 11.96 9.90
C PRO A 80 -12.31 11.65 8.41
N ALA A 81 -11.13 11.61 7.77
CA ALA A 81 -10.99 11.45 6.32
C ALA A 81 -10.69 10.00 5.94
N HIS A 82 -11.14 9.62 4.75
CA HIS A 82 -10.90 8.29 4.18
C HIS A 82 -10.18 8.40 2.85
N MET A 83 -9.27 7.44 2.61
CA MET A 83 -8.70 7.19 1.29
C MET A 83 -8.98 5.76 0.89
N THR A 84 -9.21 5.54 -0.40
CA THR A 84 -9.23 4.20 -1.00
C THR A 84 -8.01 4.08 -1.89
N ILE A 85 -7.28 3.00 -1.77
CA ILE A 85 -6.05 2.78 -2.53
C ILE A 85 -6.10 1.40 -3.18
N ASP A 86 -6.14 1.39 -4.51
CA ASP A 86 -5.99 0.19 -5.31
C ASP A 86 -4.52 -0.05 -5.58
N HIS A 87 -4.08 -1.30 -5.46
CA HIS A 87 -2.69 -1.70 -5.70
C HIS A 87 -2.65 -2.75 -6.80
N GLU A 88 -1.72 -2.62 -7.72
CA GLU A 88 -1.50 -3.64 -8.76
C GLU A 88 -0.03 -3.84 -9.02
N VAL A 89 0.34 -5.07 -9.38
CA VAL A 89 1.71 -5.42 -9.75
C VAL A 89 1.72 -6.27 -11.01
N ALA A 90 2.73 -6.06 -11.83
CA ALA A 90 3.09 -6.89 -12.97
C ALA A 90 4.61 -6.94 -13.03
N ASP A 91 5.20 -7.80 -13.86
CA ASP A 91 6.64 -7.89 -13.94
C ASP A 91 7.25 -6.53 -14.31
N GLY A 92 8.14 -6.04 -13.46
CA GLY A 92 8.85 -4.78 -13.68
C GLY A 92 8.01 -3.51 -13.49
N VAL A 93 6.76 -3.60 -13.00
CA VAL A 93 5.92 -2.42 -12.83
C VAL A 93 4.95 -2.58 -11.65
N THR A 94 4.75 -1.52 -10.92
CA THR A 94 3.73 -1.46 -9.88
C THR A 94 3.01 -0.12 -9.94
N ALA A 95 1.75 -0.12 -9.58
CA ALA A 95 0.93 1.09 -9.58
C ALA A 95 -0.06 1.09 -8.42
N VAL A 96 -0.42 2.29 -8.00
CA VAL A 96 -1.53 2.52 -7.08
C VAL A 96 -2.45 3.58 -7.65
N VAL A 97 -3.73 3.46 -7.32
CA VAL A 97 -4.72 4.53 -7.58
C VAL A 97 -5.25 4.97 -6.22
N ILE A 98 -5.01 6.23 -5.89
CA ILE A 98 -5.40 6.83 -4.63
C ILE A 98 -6.63 7.70 -4.86
N GLU A 99 -7.65 7.50 -4.05
CA GLU A 99 -8.90 8.25 -4.13
C GLU A 99 -9.30 8.77 -2.77
N GLY A 100 -9.63 10.06 -2.66
CA GLY A 100 -10.00 10.67 -1.40
C GLY A 100 -9.99 12.20 -1.47
N PRO A 101 -10.04 12.89 -0.31
CA PRO A 101 -9.95 14.34 -0.27
C PRO A 101 -8.63 14.85 -0.87
N ALA A 102 -8.71 15.90 -1.70
CA ALA A 102 -7.55 16.42 -2.41
C ALA A 102 -6.34 16.71 -1.52
N PRO A 103 -6.48 17.39 -0.37
CA PRO A 103 -5.32 17.65 0.49
C PRO A 103 -4.63 16.38 0.97
N LEU A 104 -5.40 15.35 1.31
CA LEU A 104 -4.87 14.09 1.81
C LEU A 104 -4.18 13.31 0.70
N VAL A 105 -4.78 13.24 -0.49
CA VAL A 105 -4.20 12.57 -1.65
C VAL A 105 -2.89 13.24 -2.06
N LEU A 106 -2.87 14.57 -2.12
CA LEU A 106 -1.67 15.32 -2.48
C LEU A 106 -0.53 15.15 -1.46
N ALA A 107 -0.88 15.10 -0.17
CA ALA A 107 0.11 14.88 0.88
C ALA A 107 0.68 13.46 0.86
N TYR A 108 -0.15 12.48 0.53
CA TYR A 108 0.26 11.08 0.53
C TYR A 108 0.99 10.66 -0.74
N ALA A 109 0.70 11.28 -1.88
CA ALA A 109 1.26 10.87 -3.17
C ALA A 109 2.78 10.74 -3.21
N PRO A 110 3.58 11.71 -2.70
CA PRO A 110 5.04 11.56 -2.70
C PRO A 110 5.52 10.39 -1.82
N ILE A 111 4.83 10.13 -0.73
CA ILE A 111 5.14 9.01 0.17
C ILE A 111 4.85 7.67 -0.52
N ALA A 112 3.70 7.58 -1.17
CA ALA A 112 3.31 6.41 -1.94
C ALA A 112 4.32 6.13 -3.06
N ARG A 113 4.75 7.17 -3.77
CA ARG A 113 5.76 7.03 -4.83
C ARG A 113 7.06 6.44 -4.31
N LEU A 114 7.55 6.91 -3.16
CA LEU A 114 8.76 6.38 -2.56
C LEU A 114 8.61 4.90 -2.18
N ALA A 115 7.46 4.52 -1.64
CA ALA A 115 7.16 3.12 -1.32
C ALA A 115 7.17 2.25 -2.59
N LEU A 116 6.55 2.72 -3.67
CA LEU A 116 6.54 1.98 -4.94
C LEU A 116 7.92 1.86 -5.56
N VAL A 117 8.75 2.90 -5.47
CA VAL A 117 10.14 2.84 -5.94
C VAL A 117 10.90 1.73 -5.22
N ARG A 118 10.74 1.62 -3.92
CA ARG A 118 11.37 0.56 -3.13
C ARG A 118 10.84 -0.81 -3.49
N LEU A 119 9.52 -0.94 -3.62
CA LEU A 119 8.87 -2.20 -3.96
C LEU A 119 9.34 -2.74 -5.31
N VAL A 120 9.35 -1.89 -6.34
CA VAL A 120 9.66 -2.30 -7.71
C VAL A 120 11.16 -2.54 -7.93
N ARG A 121 12.00 -2.07 -7.01
CA ARG A 121 13.43 -2.39 -7.02
C ARG A 121 13.75 -3.73 -6.35
N GLY A 122 12.74 -4.41 -5.80
CA GLY A 122 12.93 -5.64 -5.05
C GLY A 122 13.47 -5.37 -3.67
N ALA A 123 12.85 -4.42 -2.94
CA ALA A 123 13.23 -4.10 -1.58
C ALA A 123 13.10 -5.32 -0.67
N THR A 124 14.21 -5.72 -0.12
CA THR A 124 14.32 -6.79 0.87
C THR A 124 14.94 -6.25 2.14
#